data_59d31c7240500be1e25cbdf95e17208b
#
_entry.id   59d31c7240500be1e25cbdf95e17208b
#
_cell.length_a   1.000
_cell.length_b   1.000
_cell.length_c   1.000
_cell.angle_alpha   90.00
_cell.angle_beta   90.00
_cell.angle_gamma   90.00
#
_symmetry.space_group_name_H-M   'P 1'
#
loop_
_entity.id
_entity.type
_entity.pdbx_description
1 polymer ?
#
loop_
_entity_poly.entity_id
_entity_poly.type
_entity_poly.pdbx_seq_one_letter_code
_entity_poly.pdbx_strand_id
1 'polypeptide(L)'
;QAKHKQRKRLKSSCKRHPLYVDFSDVGWNDWIVAPPGYHAFYCHGECPFPLADHLNSTNHAIVQTLVNSVNSKIPKACCVPTXXAGKLLISLSEERISAHHVPNMVXXXCGCR
;
A
#
# COMPACT_ATOMS: atom_id res chain seq x y z
N GLN A 1 16.31 6.44 -28.42
CA GLN A 1 15.54 5.26 -28.05
C GLN A 1 16.13 4.50 -26.89
N ALA A 2 17.41 4.37 -26.92
CA ALA A 2 18.06 3.67 -25.82
C ALA A 2 17.79 4.37 -24.51
N LYS A 3 17.82 5.68 -24.54
CA LYS A 3 17.56 6.44 -23.36
C LYS A 3 16.12 6.21 -22.88
N HIS A 4 15.19 6.15 -23.81
CA HIS A 4 13.82 5.93 -23.45
C HIS A 4 13.62 4.53 -22.84
N LYS A 5 14.25 3.54 -23.44
CA LYS A 5 14.14 2.21 -22.92
C LYS A 5 14.76 2.09 -21.54
N GLN A 6 15.88 2.75 -21.37
CA GLN A 6 16.51 2.72 -20.09
C GLN A 6 15.64 3.33 -19.02
N ARG A 7 14.97 4.42 -19.36
CA ARG A 7 14.08 5.04 -18.42
C ARG A 7 12.95 4.11 -18.04
N LYS A 8 12.45 3.34 -18.99
CA LYS A 8 11.42 2.40 -18.69
C LYS A 8 11.87 1.30 -17.76
N ARG A 9 13.12 0.89 -17.91
CA ARG A 9 13.63 -0.15 -17.04
C ARG A 9 13.93 0.34 -15.66
N LEU A 10 14.05 1.65 -15.48
CA LEU A 10 14.28 2.22 -14.16
C LEU A 10 12.96 2.29 -13.45
N LYS A 11 12.66 1.25 -12.70
CA LYS A 11 11.41 1.19 -12.00
C LYS A 11 11.40 2.14 -10.83
N SER A 12 10.23 2.70 -10.58
CA SER A 12 10.08 3.59 -9.45
C SER A 12 10.27 2.84 -8.16
N SER A 13 10.84 3.50 -7.18
CA SER A 13 10.98 2.89 -5.88
C SER A 13 9.65 2.86 -5.15
N CYS A 14 9.61 2.04 -4.12
CA CYS A 14 8.44 1.84 -3.30
C CYS A 14 7.86 3.16 -2.81
N LYS A 15 6.58 3.39 -3.05
CA LYS A 15 5.93 4.60 -2.57
C LYS A 15 4.42 4.44 -2.60
N ARG A 16 3.75 5.44 -2.05
CA ARG A 16 2.30 5.44 -1.97
C ARG A 16 1.70 5.99 -3.25
N HIS A 17 0.63 5.36 -3.72
CA HIS A 17 -0.07 5.75 -4.93
C HIS A 17 -1.53 5.99 -4.64
N PRO A 18 -2.18 6.85 -5.43
CA PRO A 18 -3.60 7.11 -5.20
C PRO A 18 -4.47 5.91 -5.54
N LEU A 19 -5.49 5.71 -4.73
CA LEU A 19 -6.51 4.71 -4.99
C LEU A 19 -7.78 5.14 -4.30
N TYR A 20 -8.81 5.41 -5.09
CA TYR A 20 -10.11 5.70 -4.53
C TYR A 20 -10.96 4.44 -4.58
N VAL A 21 -11.53 4.06 -3.45
CA VAL A 21 -12.39 2.88 -3.37
C VAL A 21 -13.82 3.35 -3.33
N ASP A 22 -14.59 2.95 -4.32
CA ASP A 22 -16.03 3.22 -4.36
C ASP A 22 -16.71 1.98 -3.79
N PHE A 23 -17.46 2.16 -2.70
CA PHE A 23 -18.04 1.00 -2.03
C PHE A 23 -19.02 0.24 -2.90
N SER A 24 -19.66 0.91 -3.87
CA SER A 24 -20.53 0.18 -4.76
C SER A 24 -19.76 -0.75 -5.69
N ASP A 25 -18.52 -0.43 -6.00
CA ASP A 25 -17.73 -1.29 -6.86
C ASP A 25 -17.33 -2.60 -6.18
N VAL A 26 -17.27 -2.60 -4.87
CA VAL A 26 -16.87 -3.81 -4.13
C VAL A 26 -18.04 -4.45 -3.40
N GLY A 27 -19.25 -3.98 -3.65
CA GLY A 27 -20.44 -4.60 -3.09
C GLY A 27 -20.71 -4.26 -1.66
N TRP A 28 -20.12 -3.20 -1.14
CA TRP A 28 -20.34 -2.81 0.25
C TRP A 28 -21.37 -1.73 0.43
N ASN A 29 -21.93 -1.22 -0.67
CA ASN A 29 -22.89 -0.12 -0.56
C ASN A 29 -24.22 -0.56 -0.01
N ASP A 30 -24.45 -1.86 0.13
CA ASP A 30 -25.70 -2.31 0.71
C ASP A 30 -25.69 -2.25 2.24
N TRP A 31 -24.51 -2.03 2.84
CA TRP A 31 -24.48 -1.89 4.29
C TRP A 31 -23.76 -0.63 4.76
N ILE A 32 -22.93 -0.03 3.93
CA ILE A 32 -22.29 1.25 4.26
C ILE A 32 -23.07 2.36 3.57
N VAL A 33 -23.72 3.19 4.37
CA VAL A 33 -24.53 4.25 3.80
C VAL A 33 -23.72 5.52 3.57
N ALA A 34 -22.62 5.70 4.29
CA ALA A 34 -21.77 6.86 4.10
C ALA A 34 -20.40 6.59 4.70
N PRO A 35 -19.36 7.09 4.08
CA PRO A 35 -19.34 7.79 2.80
C PRO A 35 -19.51 6.82 1.63
N PRO A 36 -19.73 7.31 0.41
CA PRO A 36 -19.85 6.39 -0.73
C PRO A 36 -18.54 5.72 -1.12
N GLY A 37 -17.45 6.26 -0.66
CA GLY A 37 -16.14 5.70 -0.92
C GLY A 37 -15.10 6.49 -0.16
N TYR A 38 -13.83 6.16 -0.37
CA TYR A 38 -12.78 6.86 0.33
C TYR A 38 -11.45 6.66 -0.38
N HIS A 39 -10.49 7.49 -0.05
CA HIS A 39 -9.14 7.42 -0.63
C HIS A 39 -8.31 6.49 0.22
N ALA A 40 -8.11 5.28 -0.29
CA ALA A 40 -7.41 4.24 0.46
C ALA A 40 -5.92 4.26 0.22
N PHE A 41 -5.51 4.61 -1.02
CA PHE A 41 -4.13 4.57 -1.47
C PHE A 41 -3.63 3.13 -1.51
N TYR A 42 -2.48 2.92 -2.12
CA TYR A 42 -1.86 1.61 -2.13
C TYR A 42 -0.35 1.80 -2.26
N CYS A 43 0.36 0.75 -1.94
CA CYS A 43 1.82 0.76 -1.97
C CYS A 43 2.30 -0.03 -3.16
N HIS A 44 3.24 0.53 -3.89
CA HIS A 44 3.78 -0.17 -5.04
C HIS A 44 5.13 0.44 -5.41
N GLY A 45 5.99 -0.41 -5.93
CA GLY A 45 7.30 0.02 -6.36
C GLY A 45 8.36 -0.96 -5.92
N GLU A 46 9.57 -0.68 -6.34
CA GLU A 46 10.69 -1.58 -6.12
C GLU A 46 11.37 -1.32 -4.80
N CYS A 47 11.91 -2.38 -4.22
CA CYS A 47 12.78 -2.30 -3.05
C CYS A 47 14.16 -2.77 -3.48
N PRO A 48 14.89 -1.93 -4.22
CA PRO A 48 16.14 -2.40 -4.84
C PRO A 48 17.31 -2.38 -3.85
N PHE A 49 18.26 -3.22 -4.11
CA PHE A 49 19.50 -3.22 -3.35
C PHE A 49 20.44 -2.14 -3.88
N PRO A 50 21.07 -1.36 -3.00
CA PRO A 50 20.83 -1.26 -1.56
C PRO A 50 19.60 -0.42 -1.28
N LEU A 51 18.91 -0.74 -0.18
CA LEU A 51 17.69 -0.01 0.15
C LEU A 51 18.02 1.40 0.59
N ALA A 52 17.33 2.37 0.00
CA ALA A 52 17.55 3.76 0.33
C ALA A 52 16.87 4.10 1.65
N ASP A 53 17.37 5.15 2.29
CA ASP A 53 16.82 5.55 3.58
C ASP A 53 15.35 5.92 3.51
N HIS A 54 14.95 6.54 2.41
CA HIS A 54 13.56 6.99 2.31
C HIS A 54 12.57 5.85 2.15
N LEU A 55 13.05 4.62 2.00
CA LEU A 55 12.15 3.48 1.85
C LEU A 55 11.68 2.92 3.19
N ASN A 56 12.06 3.56 4.28
CA ASN A 56 11.56 3.18 5.61
C ASN A 56 11.72 1.68 5.83
N SER A 57 12.93 1.20 5.72
CA SER A 57 13.22 -0.23 5.76
C SER A 57 13.55 -0.69 7.16
N THR A 58 13.19 -1.93 7.45
CA THR A 58 13.66 -2.57 8.67
C THR A 58 15.04 -3.18 8.41
N ASN A 59 15.75 -3.49 9.49
CA ASN A 59 17.03 -4.17 9.34
C ASN A 59 16.85 -5.52 8.67
N HIS A 60 15.76 -6.21 8.96
CA HIS A 60 15.52 -7.49 8.30
C HIS A 60 15.35 -7.31 6.80
N ALA A 61 14.62 -6.28 6.37
CA ALA A 61 14.43 -6.04 4.94
C ALA A 61 15.77 -5.76 4.27
N ILE A 62 16.64 -5.02 4.95
CA ILE A 62 17.96 -4.74 4.41
C ILE A 62 18.76 -6.02 4.23
N VAL A 63 18.73 -6.88 5.25
CA VAL A 63 19.48 -8.13 5.19
C VAL A 63 18.91 -9.05 4.12
N GLN A 64 17.58 -9.17 4.06
CA GLN A 64 16.98 -10.05 3.07
C GLN A 64 17.27 -9.58 1.65
N THR A 65 17.23 -8.27 1.43
CA THR A 65 17.54 -7.75 0.10
C THR A 65 19.01 -7.99 -0.26
N LEU A 66 19.86 -7.91 0.74
CA LEU A 66 21.27 -8.24 0.52
C LEU A 66 21.44 -9.71 0.15
N VAL A 67 20.71 -10.59 0.84
CA VAL A 67 20.79 -12.01 0.51
C VAL A 67 20.28 -12.25 -0.91
N ASN A 68 19.20 -11.57 -1.29
CA ASN A 68 18.66 -11.72 -2.64
C ASN A 68 19.70 -11.37 -3.68
N SER A 69 20.57 -10.40 -3.38
CA SER A 69 21.55 -9.98 -4.37
C SER A 69 22.58 -11.06 -4.68
N VAL A 70 22.76 -12.04 -3.80
CA VAL A 70 23.69 -13.13 -4.05
C VAL A 70 22.99 -14.47 -4.23
N ASN A 71 21.71 -14.53 -3.93
CA ASN A 71 20.94 -15.77 -4.08
C ASN A 71 19.51 -15.40 -4.45
N SER A 72 19.21 -15.40 -5.74
CA SER A 72 17.92 -14.92 -6.21
C SER A 72 16.76 -15.82 -5.80
N LYS A 73 17.01 -16.99 -5.25
CA LYS A 73 15.92 -17.79 -4.73
C LYS A 73 15.27 -17.16 -3.51
N ILE A 74 15.98 -16.29 -2.81
CA ILE A 74 15.42 -15.58 -1.68
C ILE A 74 14.86 -14.26 -2.21
N PRO A 75 13.57 -13.99 -2.01
CA PRO A 75 12.96 -12.80 -2.59
C PRO A 75 13.45 -11.53 -1.92
N LYS A 76 13.31 -10.44 -2.66
CA LYS A 76 13.60 -9.13 -2.11
C LYS A 76 12.55 -8.73 -1.08
N ALA A 77 12.85 -7.67 -0.35
CA ALA A 77 11.83 -7.04 0.48
C ALA A 77 10.66 -6.57 -0.37
N CYS A 78 9.52 -6.41 0.26
CA CYS A 78 8.28 -6.03 -0.42
C CYS A 78 7.84 -4.63 -0.01
N CYS A 79 7.23 -3.93 -0.96
CA CYS A 79 6.68 -2.61 -0.71
C CYS A 79 5.29 -2.76 -0.09
N VAL A 80 5.17 -2.40 1.19
CA VAL A 80 3.92 -2.62 1.91
C VAL A 80 3.57 -1.40 2.75
N PRO A 81 2.28 -1.27 3.17
CA PRO A 81 1.89 -0.20 4.08
C PRO A 81 2.59 -0.34 5.42
N THR A 82 3.07 0.71 5.86
CA THR A 82 3.71 0.71 7.18
C THR A 82 2.95 1.54 8.18
N UNK A 83 2.07 2.43 7.86
CA UNK A 83 1.26 3.15 8.72
C UNK A 83 -0.09 3.12 8.11
N UNK A 84 -0.98 3.04 8.80
CA UNK A 84 -2.35 3.05 8.35
C UNK A 84 -3.08 3.94 9.26
N ALA A 85 -4.24 4.37 8.80
CA ALA A 85 -5.15 5.26 9.54
C ALA A 85 -6.57 4.75 9.44
N GLY A 86 -7.40 5.15 10.40
CA GLY A 86 -8.77 4.70 10.43
C GLY A 86 -9.70 5.57 9.61
N LYS A 87 -10.94 5.12 9.49
CA LYS A 87 -11.97 5.82 8.75
C LYS A 87 -13.30 5.65 9.46
N LEU A 88 -14.08 6.72 9.52
CA LEU A 88 -15.40 6.65 10.12
C LEU A 88 -16.40 6.21 9.05
N LEU A 89 -17.11 5.14 9.32
CA LEU A 89 -18.11 4.61 8.40
C LEU A 89 -19.48 4.62 9.06
N ILE A 90 -20.49 4.96 8.29
CA ILE A 90 -21.88 4.92 8.75
C ILE A 90 -22.53 3.71 8.09
N SER A 91 -23.02 2.79 8.89
CA SER A 91 -23.57 1.56 8.36
C SER A 91 -25.03 1.41 8.75
N LEU A 92 -25.71 0.59 7.98
CA LEU A 92 -27.10 0.24 8.25
C LEU A 92 -27.19 -1.27 8.45
N SER A 93 -27.72 -1.68 9.61
CA SER A 93 -27.85 -3.08 9.94
C SER A 93 -29.15 -3.25 10.71
N GLU A 94 -30.04 -4.10 10.21
CA GLU A 94 -31.31 -4.36 10.87
C GLU A 94 -32.06 -3.06 11.15
N GLU A 95 -32.07 -2.19 10.14
CA GLU A 95 -32.79 -0.92 10.21
C GLU A 95 -32.26 0.03 11.25
N ARG A 96 -31.00 -0.18 11.65
CA ARG A 96 -30.35 0.68 12.62
C ARG A 96 -29.11 1.29 11.97
N ILE A 97 -28.96 2.59 12.12
CA ILE A 97 -27.82 3.31 11.60
C ILE A 97 -26.78 3.46 12.70
N SER A 98 -25.56 3.07 12.44
CA SER A 98 -24.48 3.12 13.41
C SER A 98 -23.26 3.74 12.81
N ALA A 99 -22.48 4.40 13.64
CA ALA A 99 -21.19 4.96 13.23
C ALA A 99 -20.10 4.09 13.81
N HIS A 100 -19.11 3.75 12.97
CA HIS A 100 -18.01 2.92 13.38
C HIS A 100 -16.70 3.55 12.96
N HIS A 101 -15.74 3.55 13.84
CA HIS A 101 -14.38 3.91 13.48
C HIS A 101 -13.62 2.63 13.17
N VAL A 102 -13.27 2.45 11.91
CA VAL A 102 -12.60 1.22 11.46
C VAL A 102 -11.14 1.52 11.24
N PRO A 103 -10.26 0.86 11.96
CA PRO A 103 -8.84 1.16 11.84
C PRO A 103 -8.22 0.56 10.58
N ASN A 104 -7.06 1.09 10.22
CA ASN A 104 -6.20 0.52 9.18
C ASN A 104 -6.89 0.45 7.83
N MET A 105 -7.58 1.52 7.48
CA MET A 105 -8.26 1.56 6.18
C MET A 105 -7.51 2.40 5.15
N VAL A 106 -6.67 3.32 5.63
CA VAL A 106 -5.96 4.23 4.75
C VAL A 106 -4.45 4.01 4.90
N UNK A 107 -3.75 3.86 3.96
CA UNK A 107 -2.34 3.73 3.99
C UNK A 107 -1.79 5.06 4.14
N UNK A 108 -1.05 5.20 5.10
CA UNK A 108 -0.51 6.46 5.37
C UNK A 108 0.90 6.56 4.96
N UNK A 109 1.70 5.44 5.04
CA UNK A 109 3.04 5.34 4.65
C UNK A 109 3.30 3.99 4.07
N CYS A 110 4.34 3.96 3.16
CA CYS A 110 4.76 2.69 2.56
C CYS A 110 6.25 2.49 2.82
N GLY A 111 6.66 1.24 2.91
CA GLY A 111 8.05 0.94 3.15
C GLY A 111 8.41 -0.45 2.66
N CYS A 112 9.71 -0.77 2.71
CA CYS A 112 10.22 -2.07 2.28
C CYS A 112 10.38 -2.97 3.48
N ARG A 113 9.65 -4.08 3.50
CA ARG A 113 9.64 -5.00 4.65
C ARG A 113 10.00 -6.42 4.28
#